data_a88a74e67fd2fa763cc4e5a7a090bb82
#
_entry.id   a88a74e67fd2fa763cc4e5a7a090bb82
#
_cell.length_a   1.000
_cell.length_b   1.000
_cell.length_c   1.000
_cell.angle_alpha   90.00
_cell.angle_beta   90.00
_cell.angle_gamma   90.00
#
_symmetry.space_group_name_H-M   'P 1'
#
loop_
_entity.id
_entity.type
_entity.pdbx_description
1 polymer ?
#
loop_
_entity_poly.entity_id
_entity_poly.type
_entity_poly.pdbx_seq_one_letter_code
_entity_poly.pdbx_strand_id
1 'polypeptide(L)'
;IPFTLSTLGTTSIEDVRRVNPNGRLWFQLYVMRQREISYGLVERAAKAGYDTLFFTVDTPIAGARLRDKRNGFSIPPQLSLKTVANAIPRPWWWYDFLTTPKLEFASLSSTGGTVGELLDAAMDPSINYEDLKEIRELWPGKIVIKGVQNVEDSKKLADLGVDGILLSNHGGRQLDR
;
A
#
# COMPACT_ATOMS: atom_id res chain seq x y z
N ILE A 1 -3.19 19.22 8.19
CA ILE A 1 -3.60 17.79 8.28
C ILE A 1 -2.51 16.97 7.65
N PRO A 2 -1.99 15.91 8.31
CA PRO A 2 -1.04 14.99 7.70
C PRO A 2 -1.67 14.24 6.52
N PHE A 3 -0.86 13.92 5.51
CA PHE A 3 -1.26 13.10 4.37
C PHE A 3 -0.46 11.79 4.37
N THR A 4 -1.14 10.66 4.22
CA THR A 4 -0.51 9.34 4.14
C THR A 4 -0.51 8.84 2.70
N LEU A 5 0.69 8.68 2.12
CA LEU A 5 0.85 8.06 0.80
C LEU A 5 0.91 6.54 0.94
N SER A 6 0.12 5.85 0.14
CA SER A 6 0.15 4.38 0.07
C SER A 6 1.32 3.88 -0.79
N THR A 7 1.88 2.71 -0.45
CA THR A 7 2.79 1.94 -1.31
C THR A 7 2.24 1.78 -2.73
N LEU A 8 0.93 1.54 -2.83
CA LEU A 8 0.22 1.36 -4.10
C LEU A 8 -0.39 2.65 -4.64
N GLY A 9 0.19 3.80 -4.27
CA GLY A 9 -0.22 5.10 -4.79
C GLY A 9 0.16 5.28 -6.26
N THR A 10 -0.67 6.03 -7.00
CA THR A 10 -0.44 6.38 -8.41
C THR A 10 0.42 7.63 -8.60
N THR A 11 0.88 8.21 -7.50
CA THR A 11 1.84 9.32 -7.48
C THR A 11 3.06 8.89 -6.66
N SER A 12 4.26 9.19 -7.13
CA SER A 12 5.49 8.76 -6.47
C SER A 12 5.73 9.48 -5.14
N ILE A 13 6.55 8.87 -4.29
CA ILE A 13 7.01 9.43 -3.01
C ILE A 13 7.58 10.83 -3.23
N GLU A 14 8.43 10.98 -4.24
CA GLU A 14 9.14 12.20 -4.56
C GLU A 14 8.19 13.28 -5.12
N ASP A 15 7.24 12.89 -5.97
CA ASP A 15 6.28 13.82 -6.56
C ASP A 15 5.32 14.40 -5.53
N VAL A 16 4.84 13.56 -4.59
CA VAL A 16 4.01 14.06 -3.47
C VAL A 16 4.79 15.08 -2.64
N ARG A 17 6.07 14.83 -2.33
CA ARG A 17 6.90 15.80 -1.63
C ARG A 17 7.12 17.06 -2.44
N ARG A 18 7.35 16.94 -3.74
CA ARG A 18 7.57 18.09 -4.64
C ARG A 18 6.38 19.04 -4.69
N VAL A 19 5.14 18.50 -4.75
CA VAL A 19 3.93 19.32 -4.78
C VAL A 19 3.50 19.84 -3.40
N ASN A 20 3.97 19.22 -2.32
CA ASN A 20 3.69 19.63 -0.95
C ASN A 20 4.98 19.70 -0.09
N PRO A 21 5.88 20.66 -0.37
CA PRO A 21 7.20 20.70 0.22
C PRO A 21 7.20 20.90 1.74
N ASN A 22 6.19 21.57 2.29
CA ASN A 22 6.05 21.87 3.71
C ASN A 22 5.01 21.00 4.43
N GLY A 23 4.41 20.05 3.72
CA GLY A 23 3.37 19.19 4.28
C GLY A 23 3.93 18.12 5.22
N ARG A 24 3.15 17.77 6.25
CA ARG A 24 3.41 16.56 7.03
C ARG A 24 3.01 15.36 6.21
N LEU A 25 4.00 14.58 5.81
CA LEU A 25 3.81 13.41 4.97
C LEU A 25 4.16 12.14 5.74
N TRP A 26 3.26 11.19 5.66
CA TRP A 26 3.38 9.85 6.20
C TRP A 26 3.40 8.84 5.06
N PHE A 27 4.14 7.76 5.21
CA PHE A 27 4.21 6.70 4.21
C PHE A 27 3.61 5.40 4.74
N GLN A 28 2.66 4.82 4.02
CA GLN A 28 2.11 3.51 4.35
C GLN A 28 2.87 2.45 3.55
N LEU A 29 3.51 1.53 4.27
CA LEU A 29 4.30 0.44 3.74
C LEU A 29 3.54 -0.88 3.80
N TYR A 30 3.45 -1.55 2.66
CA TYR A 30 3.31 -2.99 2.59
C TYR A 30 4.70 -3.61 2.47
N VAL A 31 5.02 -4.55 3.34
CA VAL A 31 6.29 -5.27 3.26
C VAL A 31 6.20 -6.30 2.16
N MET A 32 7.02 -6.11 1.14
CA MET A 32 7.07 -6.99 -0.02
C MET A 32 7.79 -8.29 0.30
N ARG A 33 7.45 -9.36 -0.41
CA ARG A 33 8.16 -10.65 -0.32
C ARG A 33 9.65 -10.51 -0.62
N GLN A 34 10.00 -9.65 -1.58
CA GLN A 34 11.38 -9.21 -1.82
C GLN A 34 11.65 -7.99 -0.91
N ARG A 35 12.31 -8.22 0.23
CA ARG A 35 12.54 -7.20 1.28
C ARG A 35 13.29 -5.99 0.77
N GLU A 36 14.20 -6.16 -0.19
CA GLU A 36 14.99 -5.10 -0.80
C GLU A 36 14.12 -4.01 -1.44
N ILE A 37 12.96 -4.39 -2.01
CA ILE A 37 12.00 -3.42 -2.55
C ILE A 37 11.43 -2.56 -1.41
N SER A 38 11.06 -3.18 -0.31
CA SER A 38 10.52 -2.49 0.87
C SER A 38 11.55 -1.54 1.49
N TYR A 39 12.78 -2.01 1.62
CA TYR A 39 13.89 -1.20 2.15
C TYR A 39 14.16 0.00 1.27
N GLY A 40 14.19 -0.19 -0.05
CA GLY A 40 14.33 0.91 -1.01
C GLY A 40 13.20 1.94 -0.92
N LEU A 41 11.95 1.51 -0.70
CA LEU A 41 10.82 2.42 -0.49
C LEU A 41 10.95 3.20 0.83
N VAL A 42 11.36 2.52 1.90
CA VAL A 42 11.59 3.15 3.22
C VAL A 42 12.67 4.21 3.12
N GLU A 43 13.81 3.90 2.51
CA GLU A 43 14.89 4.86 2.29
C GLU A 43 14.47 6.06 1.44
N ARG A 44 13.73 5.83 0.36
CA ARG A 44 13.20 6.91 -0.49
C ARG A 44 12.26 7.82 0.27
N ALA A 45 11.35 7.25 1.06
CA ALA A 45 10.43 8.03 1.89
C ALA A 45 11.18 8.84 2.97
N ALA A 46 12.20 8.25 3.61
CA ALA A 46 13.06 8.94 4.57
C ALA A 46 13.81 10.11 3.91
N LYS A 47 14.46 9.86 2.75
CA LYS A 47 15.18 10.90 1.97
C LYS A 47 14.24 12.02 1.51
N ALA A 48 12.99 11.70 1.18
CA ALA A 48 11.97 12.68 0.82
C ALA A 48 11.39 13.43 2.03
N GLY A 49 11.83 13.13 3.27
CA GLY A 49 11.42 13.82 4.48
C GLY A 49 10.01 13.48 4.98
N TYR A 50 9.55 12.28 4.72
CA TYR A 50 8.37 11.74 5.41
C TYR A 50 8.71 11.50 6.88
N ASP A 51 7.81 11.84 7.80
CA ASP A 51 8.11 11.82 9.24
C ASP A 51 7.56 10.59 9.97
N THR A 52 6.63 9.88 9.38
CA THR A 52 5.96 8.73 10.00
C THR A 52 5.77 7.59 8.99
N LEU A 53 6.13 6.38 9.40
CA LEU A 53 5.93 5.15 8.63
C LEU A 53 4.76 4.36 9.22
N PHE A 54 3.76 4.03 8.40
CA PHE A 54 2.72 3.08 8.73
C PHE A 54 3.11 1.69 8.23
N PHE A 55 3.63 0.87 9.11
CA PHE A 55 3.97 -0.52 8.82
C PHE A 55 2.69 -1.37 8.90
N THR A 56 2.23 -1.87 7.76
CA THR A 56 0.93 -2.54 7.62
C THR A 56 1.07 -4.06 7.71
N VAL A 57 0.38 -4.70 8.66
CA VAL A 57 0.49 -6.12 8.97
C VAL A 57 -0.82 -6.92 8.77
N ASP A 58 -1.91 -6.24 8.43
CA ASP A 58 -3.25 -6.84 8.30
C ASP A 58 -3.56 -7.40 6.90
N THR A 59 -2.55 -7.57 6.02
CA THR A 59 -2.74 -8.03 4.65
C THR A 59 -1.82 -9.19 4.26
N PRO A 60 -1.83 -10.31 5.01
CA PRO A 60 -0.97 -11.46 4.69
C PRO A 60 -1.37 -12.12 3.37
N ILE A 61 -2.64 -12.02 2.99
CA ILE A 61 -3.20 -12.54 1.73
C ILE A 61 -4.19 -11.53 1.14
N ALA A 62 -4.46 -11.66 -0.15
CA ALA A 62 -5.47 -10.84 -0.81
C ALA A 62 -6.86 -11.15 -0.24
N GLY A 63 -7.58 -10.10 0.19
CA GLY A 63 -8.93 -10.24 0.74
C GLY A 63 -9.92 -10.82 -0.27
N ALA A 64 -10.81 -11.70 0.18
CA ALA A 64 -11.83 -12.36 -0.64
C ALA A 64 -12.96 -11.39 -1.02
N ARG A 65 -12.75 -10.54 -2.01
CA ARG A 65 -13.72 -9.55 -2.49
C ARG A 65 -14.82 -10.23 -3.33
N LEU A 66 -15.77 -10.86 -2.66
CA LEU A 66 -16.83 -11.66 -3.31
C LEU A 66 -17.68 -10.84 -4.29
N ARG A 67 -17.90 -9.55 -4.01
CA ARG A 67 -18.65 -8.66 -4.91
C ARG A 67 -17.87 -8.42 -6.21
N ASP A 68 -16.58 -8.20 -6.13
CA ASP A 68 -15.72 -8.00 -7.31
C ASP A 68 -15.70 -9.27 -8.16
N LYS A 69 -15.56 -10.43 -7.52
CA LYS A 69 -15.64 -11.74 -8.19
C LYS A 69 -16.99 -11.97 -8.89
N ARG A 70 -18.11 -11.68 -8.21
CA ARG A 70 -19.45 -11.79 -8.81
C ARG A 70 -19.66 -10.86 -10.01
N ASN A 71 -19.03 -9.68 -9.98
CA ASN A 71 -19.09 -8.72 -11.08
C ASN A 71 -18.07 -9.01 -12.19
N GLY A 72 -17.27 -10.08 -12.07
CA GLY A 72 -16.24 -10.44 -13.07
C GLY A 72 -15.04 -9.51 -13.09
N PHE A 73 -14.79 -8.78 -11.97
CA PHE A 73 -13.59 -7.97 -11.84
C PHE A 73 -12.37 -8.85 -11.58
N SER A 74 -11.34 -8.65 -12.38
CA SER A 74 -10.03 -9.32 -12.23
C SER A 74 -8.90 -8.30 -12.28
N ILE A 75 -7.74 -8.67 -11.76
CA ILE A 75 -6.50 -7.90 -11.88
C ILE A 75 -5.46 -8.83 -12.52
N PRO A 76 -4.94 -8.51 -13.72
CA PRO A 76 -5.33 -7.37 -14.57
C PRO A 76 -6.78 -7.45 -15.07
N PRO A 77 -7.42 -6.29 -15.37
CA PRO A 77 -8.79 -6.27 -15.87
C PRO A 77 -8.92 -7.00 -17.20
N GLN A 78 -9.89 -7.91 -17.29
CA GLN A 78 -10.21 -8.57 -18.56
C GLN A 78 -11.34 -7.81 -19.25
N LEU A 79 -11.08 -7.33 -20.46
CA LEU A 79 -12.09 -6.66 -21.28
C LEU A 79 -12.99 -7.71 -21.94
N SER A 80 -14.17 -7.92 -21.37
CA SER A 80 -15.23 -8.74 -21.95
C SER A 80 -16.15 -7.87 -22.83
N LEU A 81 -16.88 -8.50 -23.75
CA LEU A 81 -17.91 -7.79 -24.54
C LEU A 81 -18.94 -7.08 -23.65
N LYS A 82 -19.28 -7.67 -22.51
CA LYS A 82 -20.16 -7.06 -21.49
C LYS A 82 -19.53 -5.80 -20.90
N THR A 83 -18.24 -5.82 -20.61
CA THR A 83 -17.52 -4.65 -20.08
C THR A 83 -17.52 -3.51 -21.09
N VAL A 84 -17.21 -3.82 -22.34
CA VAL A 84 -17.24 -2.83 -23.44
C VAL A 84 -18.66 -2.26 -23.63
N ALA A 85 -19.69 -3.11 -23.70
CA ALA A 85 -21.08 -2.66 -23.84
C ALA A 85 -21.52 -1.76 -22.68
N ASN A 86 -21.10 -2.03 -21.46
CA ASN A 86 -21.37 -1.18 -20.30
C ASN A 86 -20.63 0.17 -20.34
N ALA A 87 -19.48 0.24 -21.01
CA ALA A 87 -18.69 1.47 -21.13
C ALA A 87 -19.20 2.39 -22.25
N ILE A 88 -19.78 1.85 -23.33
CA ILE A 88 -20.27 2.63 -24.49
C ILE A 88 -21.10 3.85 -24.08
N PRO A 89 -22.14 3.75 -23.20
CA PRO A 89 -22.98 4.89 -22.85
C PRO A 89 -22.34 5.87 -21.86
N ARG A 90 -21.02 5.82 -21.67
CA ARG A 90 -20.30 6.65 -20.68
C ARG A 90 -19.24 7.53 -21.34
N PRO A 91 -19.63 8.59 -22.09
CA PRO A 91 -18.69 9.40 -22.87
C PRO A 91 -17.63 10.09 -22.01
N TRP A 92 -17.98 10.56 -20.82
CA TRP A 92 -17.02 11.19 -19.91
C TRP A 92 -15.95 10.21 -19.42
N TRP A 93 -16.32 8.94 -19.18
CA TRP A 93 -15.35 7.91 -18.84
C TRP A 93 -14.35 7.66 -19.98
N TRP A 94 -14.84 7.65 -21.25
CA TRP A 94 -13.95 7.53 -22.41
C TRP A 94 -13.04 8.74 -22.57
N TYR A 95 -13.57 9.94 -22.35
CA TYR A 95 -12.76 11.15 -22.38
C TYR A 95 -11.63 11.07 -21.37
N ASP A 96 -11.92 10.78 -20.10
CA ASP A 96 -10.91 10.63 -19.04
C ASP A 96 -9.92 9.52 -19.37
N PHE A 97 -10.42 8.36 -19.79
CA PHE A 97 -9.56 7.20 -20.13
C PHE A 97 -8.58 7.50 -21.26
N LEU A 98 -8.99 8.27 -22.28
CA LEU A 98 -8.16 8.58 -23.45
C LEU A 98 -7.24 9.79 -23.22
N THR A 99 -7.56 10.67 -22.29
CA THR A 99 -6.81 11.92 -22.05
C THR A 99 -5.95 11.89 -20.79
N THR A 100 -6.22 10.96 -19.86
CA THR A 100 -5.44 10.81 -18.62
C THR A 100 -4.27 9.86 -18.85
N PRO A 101 -3.06 10.20 -18.33
CA PRO A 101 -1.93 9.29 -18.35
C PRO A 101 -2.28 7.95 -17.70
N LYS A 102 -1.69 6.87 -18.20
CA LYS A 102 -1.87 5.53 -17.66
C LYS A 102 -1.54 5.49 -16.17
N LEU A 103 -2.47 5.01 -15.34
CA LEU A 103 -2.27 4.87 -13.91
C LEU A 103 -1.42 3.63 -13.62
N GLU A 104 -0.31 3.84 -12.95
CA GLU A 104 0.64 2.80 -12.50
C GLU A 104 0.93 2.98 -11.02
N PHE A 105 1.47 1.97 -10.36
CA PHE A 105 1.98 2.12 -9.00
C PHE A 105 3.30 2.89 -9.05
N ALA A 106 3.21 4.21 -8.97
CA ALA A 106 4.31 5.12 -9.29
C ALA A 106 5.57 4.88 -8.44
N SER A 107 5.42 4.52 -7.17
CA SER A 107 6.56 4.22 -6.29
C SER A 107 7.23 2.88 -6.61
N LEU A 108 6.55 1.99 -7.34
CA LEU A 108 7.01 0.66 -7.74
C LEU A 108 7.35 0.55 -9.24
N SER A 109 7.24 1.63 -10.00
CA SER A 109 7.44 1.62 -11.46
C SER A 109 8.84 1.15 -11.87
N SER A 110 9.85 1.37 -11.05
CA SER A 110 11.22 0.91 -11.28
C SER A 110 11.44 -0.58 -11.01
N THR A 111 10.51 -1.25 -10.33
CA THR A 111 10.64 -2.67 -9.95
C THR A 111 10.32 -3.59 -11.13
N GLY A 112 9.58 -3.10 -12.14
CA GLY A 112 9.08 -3.93 -13.24
C GLY A 112 7.91 -4.83 -12.83
N GLY A 113 7.35 -5.56 -13.80
CA GLY A 113 6.23 -6.47 -13.57
C GLY A 113 4.86 -5.85 -13.83
N THR A 114 3.87 -6.72 -13.89
CA THR A 114 2.46 -6.34 -14.04
C THR A 114 1.86 -5.88 -12.71
N VAL A 115 0.76 -5.12 -12.76
CA VAL A 115 -0.01 -4.71 -11.58
C VAL A 115 -0.41 -5.92 -10.71
N GLY A 116 -0.74 -7.05 -11.33
CA GLY A 116 -1.08 -8.30 -10.63
C GLY A 116 0.10 -8.88 -9.86
N GLU A 117 1.27 -8.96 -10.49
CA GLU A 117 2.50 -9.46 -9.88
C GLU A 117 2.96 -8.57 -8.72
N LEU A 118 2.85 -7.25 -8.88
CA LEU A 118 3.18 -6.30 -7.80
C LEU A 118 2.21 -6.42 -6.60
N LEU A 119 0.93 -6.65 -6.86
CA LEU A 119 -0.05 -6.89 -5.80
C LEU A 119 0.20 -8.21 -5.07
N ASP A 120 0.53 -9.28 -5.80
CA ASP A 120 0.89 -10.58 -5.20
C ASP A 120 2.17 -10.46 -4.38
N ALA A 121 3.16 -9.71 -4.86
CA ALA A 121 4.40 -9.45 -4.13
C ALA A 121 4.18 -8.62 -2.86
N ALA A 122 3.15 -7.75 -2.85
CA ALA A 122 2.79 -6.93 -1.69
C ALA A 122 2.03 -7.72 -0.60
N MET A 123 1.61 -8.97 -0.89
CA MET A 123 0.90 -9.82 0.05
C MET A 123 1.86 -10.91 0.54
N ASP A 124 2.43 -10.71 1.72
CA ASP A 124 3.39 -11.67 2.29
C ASP A 124 2.98 -12.09 3.70
N PRO A 125 2.62 -13.37 3.90
CA PRO A 125 2.25 -13.90 5.20
C PRO A 125 3.47 -14.15 6.12
N SER A 126 4.69 -14.03 5.61
CA SER A 126 5.92 -14.31 6.37
C SER A 126 6.45 -13.11 7.18
N ILE A 127 5.76 -11.97 7.14
CA ILE A 127 6.13 -10.78 7.92
C ILE A 127 6.23 -11.13 9.41
N ASN A 128 7.32 -10.69 10.03
CA ASN A 128 7.60 -10.98 11.44
C ASN A 128 8.29 -9.79 12.15
N TYR A 129 8.62 -9.97 13.44
CA TYR A 129 9.23 -8.91 14.25
C TYR A 129 10.67 -8.55 13.83
N GLU A 130 11.39 -9.43 13.15
CA GLU A 130 12.74 -9.11 12.63
C GLU A 130 12.65 -8.13 11.47
N ASP A 131 11.66 -8.30 10.57
CA ASP A 131 11.38 -7.30 9.53
C ASP A 131 11.15 -5.90 10.12
N LEU A 132 10.46 -5.81 11.26
CA LEU A 132 10.24 -4.54 11.95
C LEU A 132 11.54 -3.94 12.49
N LYS A 133 12.43 -4.76 13.05
CA LYS A 133 13.73 -4.29 13.57
C LYS A 133 14.60 -3.76 12.44
N GLU A 134 14.69 -4.48 11.32
CA GLU A 134 15.46 -4.06 10.15
C GLU A 134 14.93 -2.75 9.58
N ILE A 135 13.61 -2.61 9.48
CA ILE A 135 12.98 -1.36 9.03
C ILE A 135 13.20 -0.23 10.05
N ARG A 136 13.21 -0.52 11.37
CA ARG A 136 13.50 0.48 12.40
C ARG A 136 14.92 1.05 12.25
N GLU A 137 15.89 0.23 11.87
CA GLU A 137 17.26 0.70 11.61
C GLU A 137 17.35 1.65 10.41
N LEU A 138 16.52 1.42 9.40
CA LEU A 138 16.49 2.25 8.19
C LEU A 138 15.65 3.52 8.35
N TRP A 139 14.68 3.52 9.27
CA TRP A 139 13.70 4.60 9.41
C TRP A 139 14.00 5.51 10.60
N PRO A 140 14.38 6.78 10.37
CA PRO A 140 14.74 7.69 11.45
C PRO A 140 13.54 8.33 12.16
N GLY A 141 12.35 8.25 11.57
CA GLY A 141 11.12 8.88 12.06
C GLY A 141 10.28 7.96 12.95
N LYS A 142 9.01 8.29 13.08
CA LYS A 142 8.05 7.50 13.86
C LYS A 142 7.57 6.27 13.09
N ILE A 143 7.36 5.15 13.80
CA ILE A 143 6.75 3.94 13.25
C ILE A 143 5.42 3.68 13.95
N VAL A 144 4.36 3.56 13.15
CA VAL A 144 3.03 3.15 13.59
C VAL A 144 2.70 1.80 12.95
N ILE A 145 2.40 0.79 13.75
CA ILE A 145 1.97 -0.50 13.25
C ILE A 145 0.46 -0.48 12.99
N LYS A 146 0.08 -0.70 11.75
CA LYS A 146 -1.33 -0.74 11.33
C LYS A 146 -1.80 -2.17 11.11
N GLY A 147 -2.94 -2.53 11.73
CA GLY A 147 -3.57 -3.84 11.52
C GLY A 147 -3.44 -4.79 12.70
N VAL A 148 -3.07 -4.26 13.85
CA VAL A 148 -3.01 -5.04 15.09
C VAL A 148 -4.42 -5.27 15.61
N GLN A 149 -4.75 -6.51 15.99
CA GLN A 149 -6.07 -6.92 16.51
C GLN A 149 -5.95 -7.70 17.82
N ASN A 150 -4.75 -7.91 18.34
CA ASN A 150 -4.45 -8.72 19.50
C ASN A 150 -3.71 -7.89 20.55
N VAL A 151 -4.13 -8.01 21.81
CA VAL A 151 -3.53 -7.29 22.95
C VAL A 151 -2.08 -7.75 23.20
N GLU A 152 -1.80 -9.04 23.07
CA GLU A 152 -0.45 -9.55 23.31
C GLU A 152 0.55 -9.05 22.26
N ASP A 153 0.13 -8.98 20.99
CA ASP A 153 0.96 -8.40 19.95
C ASP A 153 1.18 -6.90 20.18
N SER A 154 0.13 -6.19 20.64
CA SER A 154 0.26 -4.76 21.01
C SER A 154 1.32 -4.53 22.09
N LYS A 155 1.36 -5.37 23.12
CA LYS A 155 2.37 -5.28 24.18
C LYS A 155 3.77 -5.54 23.64
N LYS A 156 3.95 -6.62 22.86
CA LYS A 156 5.26 -6.95 22.24
C LYS A 156 5.75 -5.81 21.34
N LEU A 157 4.86 -5.21 20.55
CA LEU A 157 5.19 -4.09 19.67
C LEU A 157 5.59 -2.84 20.49
N ALA A 158 4.89 -2.56 21.59
CA ALA A 158 5.26 -1.49 22.51
C ALA A 158 6.66 -1.71 23.12
N ASP A 159 6.97 -2.96 23.54
CA ASP A 159 8.28 -3.34 24.07
C ASP A 159 9.40 -3.20 23.01
N LEU A 160 9.07 -3.37 21.73
CA LEU A 160 9.97 -3.12 20.59
C LEU A 160 10.15 -1.64 20.25
N GLY A 161 9.47 -0.75 20.95
CA GLY A 161 9.67 0.70 20.82
C GLY A 161 8.98 1.31 19.60
N VAL A 162 7.82 0.79 19.17
CA VAL A 162 7.00 1.46 18.15
C VAL A 162 6.33 2.71 18.74
N ASP A 163 6.15 3.72 17.91
CA ASP A 163 5.59 5.02 18.35
C ASP A 163 4.06 5.03 18.44
N GLY A 164 3.41 4.03 17.83
CA GLY A 164 1.96 3.94 17.86
C GLY A 164 1.42 2.64 17.26
N ILE A 165 0.16 2.37 17.58
CA ILE A 165 -0.58 1.20 17.09
C ILE A 165 -1.91 1.70 16.52
N LEU A 166 -2.22 1.32 15.30
CA LEU A 166 -3.49 1.57 14.63
C LEU A 166 -4.27 0.26 14.53
N LEU A 167 -5.30 0.14 15.36
CA LEU A 167 -6.21 -1.00 15.31
C LEU A 167 -6.97 -1.00 13.99
N SER A 168 -6.90 -2.08 13.25
CA SER A 168 -7.52 -2.20 11.93
C SER A 168 -7.68 -3.65 11.53
N ASN A 169 -8.81 -3.94 10.89
CA ASN A 169 -9.07 -5.16 10.11
C ASN A 169 -9.24 -4.82 8.62
N HIS A 170 -8.62 -3.74 8.18
CA HIS A 170 -8.68 -3.21 6.82
C HIS A 170 -10.10 -2.82 6.36
N GLY A 171 -10.94 -2.34 7.29
CA GLY A 171 -12.35 -2.01 7.02
C GLY A 171 -13.21 -3.23 6.71
N GLY A 172 -12.95 -4.36 7.39
CA GLY A 172 -13.65 -5.63 7.15
C GLY A 172 -13.29 -6.30 5.82
N ARG A 173 -12.18 -5.92 5.20
CA ARG A 173 -11.73 -6.49 3.90
C ARG A 173 -10.75 -7.64 4.06
N GLN A 174 -10.21 -7.81 5.25
CA GLN A 174 -9.35 -8.92 5.64
C GLN A 174 -10.11 -9.89 6.54
N LEU A 175 -9.54 -11.08 6.73
CA LEU A 175 -10.17 -12.08 7.58
C LEU A 175 -10.24 -11.55 9.00
N ASP A 176 -11.46 -11.51 9.53
CA ASP A 176 -11.74 -11.33 10.93
C ASP A 176 -11.86 -12.68 11.61
N ARG A 177 -11.57 -12.69 12.88
CA ARG A 177 -11.96 -13.77 13.78
C ARG A 177 -13.12 -13.33 14.63
#